data_84ce4e7e2a8e3e79784d40c918610df4
#
_entry.id   84ce4e7e2a8e3e79784d40c918610df4
#
_cell.length_a   1.000
_cell.length_b   1.000
_cell.length_c   1.000
_cell.angle_alpha   90.00
_cell.angle_beta   90.00
_cell.angle_gamma   90.00
#
_symmetry.space_group_name_H-M   'P 1'
#
loop_
_entity.id
_entity.type
_entity.pdbx_description
1 polymer ?
#
loop_
_entity_poly.entity_id
_entity_poly.type
_entity_poly.pdbx_seq_one_letter_code
_entity_poly.pdbx_strand_id
1 'polypeptide(L)'
;MPESRLIPISVPKSRNQIAYQLGASVTDIGLPYLTLTAELNKVYPFVYRNFLPAQNYSNSNFSLGDWMGANADRIEFIANYHPRARLNVRAYYRLMKKGGLGTVEQQYYLTPTPVYGFDPQYKTSKISLETSYELYSNVNILFGYSRYQVTPNIQKSVTSNQVNIGLVFSPY
;
A
#
# COMPACT_ATOMS: atom_id res chain seq x y z
N MET A 1 2.03 20.46 57.81
CA MET A 1 2.80 19.46 57.01
C MET A 1 2.39 19.63 55.57
N PRO A 2 3.27 20.02 54.66
CA PRO A 2 2.91 20.12 53.25
C PRO A 2 2.94 18.71 52.62
N GLU A 3 1.80 18.32 52.06
CA GLU A 3 1.69 17.11 51.27
C GLU A 3 2.62 17.22 50.06
N SER A 4 3.61 16.35 50.00
CA SER A 4 4.46 16.15 48.82
C SER A 4 3.60 15.60 47.68
N ARG A 5 3.12 16.47 46.79
CA ARG A 5 2.55 16.07 45.52
C ARG A 5 3.65 15.35 44.76
N LEU A 6 3.60 14.03 44.75
CA LEU A 6 4.34 13.21 43.80
C LEU A 6 3.90 13.62 42.39
N ILE A 7 4.76 14.35 41.71
CA ILE A 7 4.60 14.62 40.28
C ILE A 7 4.67 13.25 39.60
N PRO A 8 3.60 12.76 38.93
CA PRO A 8 3.67 11.50 38.22
C PRO A 8 4.76 11.65 37.18
N ILE A 9 5.78 10.80 37.28
CA ILE A 9 6.78 10.65 36.21
C ILE A 9 6.01 10.35 34.96
N SER A 10 5.90 11.33 34.07
CA SER A 10 5.27 11.13 32.77
C SER A 10 6.11 10.11 32.01
N VAL A 11 5.61 8.90 31.91
CA VAL A 11 6.19 7.90 30.99
C VAL A 11 6.33 8.58 29.63
N PRO A 12 7.53 8.69 29.07
CA PRO A 12 7.71 9.33 27.79
C PRO A 12 6.83 8.60 26.79
N LYS A 13 5.80 9.27 26.27
CA LYS A 13 4.93 8.73 25.24
C LYS A 13 5.80 8.50 24.02
N SER A 14 6.09 7.25 23.71
CA SER A 14 6.76 6.88 22.48
C SER A 14 5.89 7.34 21.30
N ARG A 15 6.30 8.44 20.65
CA ARG A 15 5.66 8.97 19.43
C ARG A 15 6.37 8.42 18.20
N ASN A 16 6.68 7.15 18.20
CA ASN A 16 7.39 6.51 17.11
C ASN A 16 6.54 6.56 15.84
N GLN A 17 7.03 7.30 14.86
CA GLN A 17 6.50 7.36 13.51
C GLN A 17 7.27 6.32 12.68
N ILE A 18 6.76 5.09 12.66
CA ILE A 18 7.44 3.96 12.03
C ILE A 18 6.67 3.54 10.77
N ALA A 19 7.41 3.31 9.70
CA ALA A 19 6.94 2.61 8.53
C ALA A 19 7.99 1.57 8.14
N TYR A 20 7.56 0.42 7.65
CA TYR A 20 8.47 -0.60 7.15
C TYR A 20 7.89 -1.31 5.93
N GLN A 21 8.81 -1.77 5.10
CA GLN A 21 8.55 -2.59 3.94
C GLN A 21 9.45 -3.82 4.01
N LEU A 22 8.86 -4.99 3.79
CA LEU A 22 9.55 -6.26 3.68
C LEU A 22 9.13 -6.93 2.40
N GLY A 23 10.07 -7.48 1.66
CA GLY A 23 9.75 -8.19 0.43
C GLY A 23 10.77 -9.27 0.13
N ALA A 24 10.31 -10.27 -0.61
CA ALA A 24 11.15 -11.34 -1.13
C ALA A 24 10.72 -11.67 -2.55
N SER A 25 11.69 -12.02 -3.38
CA SER A 25 11.47 -12.47 -4.74
C SER A 25 12.29 -13.73 -5.00
N VAL A 26 11.67 -14.69 -5.66
CA VAL A 26 12.31 -15.94 -6.07
C VAL A 26 12.04 -16.20 -7.55
N THR A 27 13.04 -16.71 -8.25
CA THR A 27 12.98 -16.97 -9.69
C THR A 27 13.26 -18.44 -9.96
N ASP A 28 12.62 -18.99 -10.98
CA ASP A 28 12.82 -20.36 -11.50
C ASP A 28 12.48 -21.49 -10.51
N ILE A 29 11.58 -21.24 -9.55
CA ILE A 29 11.08 -22.29 -8.66
C ILE A 29 9.92 -23.03 -9.32
N GLY A 30 10.14 -24.29 -9.64
CA GLY A 30 9.16 -25.21 -10.21
C GLY A 30 8.88 -25.01 -11.71
N LEU A 31 8.96 -23.79 -12.21
CA LEU A 31 8.81 -23.42 -13.63
C LEU A 31 9.94 -22.48 -14.05
N PRO A 32 10.68 -22.77 -15.14
CA PRO A 32 11.66 -21.86 -15.70
C PRO A 32 11.00 -20.52 -16.11
N TYR A 33 11.72 -19.41 -15.91
CA TYR A 33 11.28 -18.06 -16.25
C TYR A 33 10.06 -17.55 -15.46
N LEU A 34 9.72 -18.19 -14.34
CA LEU A 34 8.73 -17.71 -13.39
C LEU A 34 9.43 -16.96 -12.25
N THR A 35 9.04 -15.71 -12.03
CA THR A 35 9.44 -14.93 -10.86
C THR A 35 8.22 -14.69 -9.98
N LEU A 36 8.31 -15.11 -8.72
CA LEU A 36 7.32 -14.85 -7.68
C LEU A 36 7.86 -13.81 -6.71
N THR A 37 7.08 -12.78 -6.44
CA THR A 37 7.43 -11.73 -5.48
C THR A 37 6.30 -11.58 -4.47
N ALA A 38 6.66 -11.49 -3.20
CA ALA A 38 5.76 -11.15 -2.10
C ALA A 38 6.28 -9.90 -1.39
N GLU A 39 5.40 -8.97 -1.06
CA GLU A 39 5.73 -7.72 -0.39
C GLU A 39 4.72 -7.38 0.69
N LEU A 40 5.21 -6.93 1.84
CA LEU A 40 4.44 -6.40 2.96
C LEU A 40 4.88 -4.98 3.23
N ASN A 41 3.94 -4.04 3.21
CA ASN A 41 4.14 -2.65 3.62
C ASN A 41 3.23 -2.34 4.80
N LYS A 42 3.76 -1.66 5.79
CA LYS A 42 2.99 -1.18 6.94
C LYS A 42 3.46 0.22 7.35
N VAL A 43 2.50 1.13 7.42
CA VAL A 43 2.71 2.52 7.82
C VAL A 43 1.85 2.78 9.06
N TYR A 44 2.50 3.10 10.16
CA TYR A 44 1.81 3.38 11.42
C TYR A 44 1.07 4.73 11.37
N PRO A 45 0.16 4.99 12.32
CA PRO A 45 -0.51 6.28 12.45
C PRO A 45 0.50 7.43 12.56
N PHE A 46 0.14 8.58 12.01
CA PHE A 46 0.86 9.85 12.12
C PHE A 46 2.25 9.90 11.45
N VAL A 47 2.71 8.87 10.75
CA VAL A 47 4.07 8.78 10.16
C VAL A 47 4.43 9.98 9.30
N TYR A 48 3.46 10.54 8.57
CA TYR A 48 3.69 11.68 7.67
C TYR A 48 3.20 13.02 8.23
N ARG A 49 2.88 13.07 9.53
CA ARG A 49 2.35 14.27 10.19
C ARG A 49 3.32 14.84 11.19
N ASN A 50 3.32 16.16 11.29
CA ASN A 50 4.04 16.92 12.32
C ASN A 50 3.08 17.88 13.03
N PHE A 51 3.45 18.32 14.23
CA PHE A 51 2.74 19.37 14.97
C PHE A 51 2.66 20.67 14.16
N LEU A 52 3.76 21.02 13.48
CA LEU A 52 3.82 22.15 12.56
C LEU A 52 3.45 21.65 11.14
N PRO A 53 2.34 22.10 10.55
CA PRO A 53 1.88 21.65 9.24
C PRO A 53 2.94 21.82 8.12
N ALA A 54 3.80 22.85 8.21
CA ALA A 54 4.87 23.08 7.28
C ALA A 54 5.95 21.98 7.27
N GLN A 55 6.01 21.16 8.31
CA GLN A 55 6.93 20.04 8.46
C GLN A 55 6.28 18.69 8.12
N ASN A 56 5.04 18.69 7.65
CA ASN A 56 4.41 17.47 7.15
C ASN A 56 5.19 16.97 5.94
N TYR A 57 5.31 15.64 5.82
CA TYR A 57 5.96 15.01 4.67
C TYR A 57 5.04 15.04 3.43
N SER A 58 4.77 16.26 2.96
CA SER A 58 3.92 16.56 1.82
C SER A 58 4.44 17.75 1.04
N ASN A 59 4.16 17.78 -0.27
CA ASN A 59 4.44 18.91 -1.16
C ASN A 59 3.19 19.18 -1.99
N SER A 60 2.73 20.44 -2.03
CA SER A 60 1.56 20.89 -2.80
C SER A 60 0.32 19.98 -2.60
N ASN A 61 0.03 19.60 -1.35
CA ASN A 61 -1.03 18.67 -0.93
C ASN A 61 -0.83 17.19 -1.33
N PHE A 62 0.28 16.82 -1.94
CA PHE A 62 0.62 15.42 -2.21
C PHE A 62 1.53 14.87 -1.11
N SER A 63 1.23 13.67 -0.60
CA SER A 63 2.12 12.96 0.30
C SER A 63 3.39 12.56 -0.44
N LEU A 64 4.55 12.83 0.15
CA LEU A 64 5.86 12.39 -0.37
C LEU A 64 6.21 10.96 0.06
N GLY A 65 5.40 10.36 0.94
CA GLY A 65 5.58 8.99 1.43
C GLY A 65 4.89 7.94 0.57
N ASP A 66 4.66 6.77 1.16
CA ASP A 66 3.90 5.71 0.49
C ASP A 66 2.51 6.20 0.09
N TRP A 67 2.07 5.86 -1.13
CA TRP A 67 0.80 6.30 -1.71
C TRP A 67 -0.43 5.89 -0.85
N MET A 68 -0.35 4.81 -0.05
CA MET A 68 -1.44 4.44 0.87
C MET A 68 -1.54 5.36 2.08
N GLY A 69 -0.51 6.19 2.35
CA GLY A 69 -0.46 7.12 3.47
C GLY A 69 -0.36 6.43 4.83
N ALA A 70 -0.47 7.23 5.90
CA ALA A 70 -0.36 6.74 7.28
C ALA A 70 -1.54 5.86 7.70
N ASN A 71 -1.36 5.03 8.73
CA ASN A 71 -2.35 4.10 9.30
C ASN A 71 -2.89 3.12 8.24
N ALA A 72 -1.99 2.45 7.53
CA ALA A 72 -2.33 1.52 6.47
C ALA A 72 -1.37 0.33 6.42
N ASP A 73 -1.85 -0.80 5.95
CA ASP A 73 -1.03 -1.96 5.57
C ASP A 73 -1.44 -2.51 4.21
N ARG A 74 -0.48 -3.12 3.54
CA ARG A 74 -0.61 -3.70 2.22
C ARG A 74 0.20 -4.98 2.11
N ILE A 75 -0.41 -6.02 1.57
CA ILE A 75 0.27 -7.24 1.15
C ILE A 75 0.07 -7.37 -0.35
N GLU A 76 1.14 -7.67 -1.07
CA GLU A 76 1.15 -7.86 -2.52
C GLU A 76 1.83 -9.17 -2.89
N PHE A 77 1.25 -9.87 -3.86
CA PHE A 77 1.82 -11.03 -4.51
C PHE A 77 1.84 -10.77 -6.01
N ILE A 78 3.00 -10.97 -6.62
CA ILE A 78 3.21 -10.75 -8.04
C ILE A 78 3.84 -12.02 -8.60
N ALA A 79 3.27 -12.53 -9.69
CA ALA A 79 3.85 -13.59 -10.50
C ALA A 79 4.12 -13.04 -11.91
N ASN A 80 5.38 -13.02 -12.32
CA ASN A 80 5.79 -12.67 -13.66
C ASN A 80 6.29 -13.95 -14.34
N TYR A 81 5.68 -14.32 -15.46
CA TYR A 81 6.01 -15.53 -16.20
C TYR A 81 6.29 -15.23 -17.66
N HIS A 82 7.45 -15.67 -18.13
CA HIS A 82 7.92 -15.49 -19.50
C HIS A 82 8.06 -16.86 -20.18
N PRO A 83 6.96 -17.55 -20.53
CA PRO A 83 7.03 -18.90 -21.12
C PRO A 83 7.74 -18.94 -22.47
N ARG A 84 7.79 -17.81 -23.16
CA ARG A 84 8.49 -17.61 -24.45
C ARG A 84 9.05 -16.21 -24.52
N ALA A 85 10.09 -15.99 -25.31
CA ALA A 85 10.75 -14.69 -25.46
C ALA A 85 9.78 -13.53 -25.80
N ARG A 86 8.68 -13.83 -26.52
CA ARG A 86 7.68 -12.84 -26.97
C ARG A 86 6.44 -12.76 -26.12
N LEU A 87 6.29 -13.61 -25.09
CA LEU A 87 5.10 -13.67 -24.27
C LEU A 87 5.45 -13.39 -22.82
N ASN A 88 4.84 -12.35 -22.26
CA ASN A 88 4.90 -12.03 -20.85
C ASN A 88 3.49 -12.12 -20.24
N VAL A 89 3.39 -12.80 -19.11
CA VAL A 89 2.15 -12.92 -18.33
C VAL A 89 2.46 -12.46 -16.91
N ARG A 90 1.69 -11.49 -16.43
CA ARG A 90 1.80 -10.99 -15.06
C ARG A 90 0.49 -11.16 -14.33
N ALA A 91 0.50 -11.91 -13.25
CA ALA A 91 -0.58 -11.98 -12.29
C ALA A 91 -0.24 -11.16 -11.05
N TYR A 92 -1.23 -10.48 -10.50
CA TYR A 92 -1.05 -9.57 -9.38
C TYR A 92 -2.22 -9.68 -8.41
N TYR A 93 -1.90 -9.78 -7.13
CA TYR A 93 -2.88 -9.78 -6.05
C TYR A 93 -2.46 -8.82 -4.95
N ARG A 94 -3.37 -7.94 -4.53
CA ARG A 94 -3.15 -6.97 -3.46
C ARG A 94 -4.30 -7.00 -2.48
N LEU A 95 -3.94 -6.98 -1.20
CA LEU A 95 -4.83 -6.65 -0.10
C LEU A 95 -4.31 -5.40 0.60
N MET A 96 -5.20 -4.47 0.92
CA MET A 96 -4.84 -3.27 1.67
C MET A 96 -5.93 -2.97 2.70
N LYS A 97 -5.50 -2.50 3.87
CA LYS A 97 -6.38 -1.98 4.92
C LYS A 97 -5.98 -0.54 5.19
N LYS A 98 -6.96 0.30 5.41
CA LYS A 98 -6.79 1.73 5.70
C LYS A 98 -7.54 2.11 6.95
N GLY A 99 -6.85 2.73 7.90
CA GLY A 99 -7.44 3.41 9.05
C GLY A 99 -7.49 4.92 8.86
N GLY A 100 -8.07 5.62 9.82
CA GLY A 100 -8.17 7.07 9.83
C GLY A 100 -6.81 7.74 9.94
N LEU A 101 -6.72 8.96 9.43
CA LEU A 101 -5.49 9.75 9.49
C LEU A 101 -5.22 10.32 10.89
N GLY A 102 -6.28 10.43 11.70
CA GLY A 102 -6.21 11.07 13.01
C GLY A 102 -6.03 12.60 12.94
N THR A 103 -5.95 13.23 14.08
CA THR A 103 -5.71 14.67 14.25
C THR A 103 -4.41 14.94 15.00
N VAL A 104 -3.93 16.17 14.96
CA VAL A 104 -2.75 16.62 15.74
C VAL A 104 -3.01 16.44 17.24
N GLU A 105 -4.24 16.71 17.68
CA GLU A 105 -4.67 16.56 19.07
C GLU A 105 -4.58 15.10 19.53
N GLN A 106 -5.03 14.17 18.68
CA GLN A 106 -4.93 12.72 18.93
C GLN A 106 -3.48 12.25 19.02
N GLN A 107 -2.59 12.83 18.22
CA GLN A 107 -1.18 12.47 18.21
C GLN A 107 -0.45 12.99 19.46
N TYR A 108 -0.72 14.23 19.87
CA TYR A 108 0.11 14.91 20.87
C TYR A 108 -0.52 15.01 22.25
N TYR A 109 -1.85 15.06 22.35
CA TYR A 109 -2.56 15.37 23.60
C TYR A 109 -3.42 14.21 24.10
N LEU A 110 -3.85 13.27 23.24
CA LEU A 110 -4.70 12.17 23.67
C LEU A 110 -3.89 11.09 24.40
N THR A 111 -4.48 10.55 25.47
CA THR A 111 -3.91 9.42 26.25
C THR A 111 -5.00 8.39 26.47
N PRO A 112 -4.82 7.13 26.01
CA PRO A 112 -3.69 6.64 25.21
C PRO A 112 -3.70 7.19 23.77
N THR A 113 -2.51 7.28 23.17
CA THR A 113 -2.37 7.63 21.73
C THR A 113 -3.03 6.55 20.87
N PRO A 114 -3.76 6.91 19.81
CA PRO A 114 -4.38 5.93 18.92
C PRO A 114 -3.37 4.91 18.39
N VAL A 115 -3.73 3.63 18.49
CA VAL A 115 -2.91 2.52 18.03
C VAL A 115 -3.11 2.27 16.54
N TYR A 116 -2.24 1.46 15.96
CA TYR A 116 -2.37 1.03 14.56
C TYR A 116 -3.76 0.43 14.28
N GLY A 117 -4.35 0.82 13.14
CA GLY A 117 -5.67 0.35 12.71
C GLY A 117 -6.85 1.05 13.36
N PHE A 118 -6.61 2.11 14.18
CA PHE A 118 -7.72 2.90 14.73
C PHE A 118 -8.55 3.53 13.60
N ASP A 119 -9.83 3.76 13.89
CA ASP A 119 -10.80 4.36 12.97
C ASP A 119 -10.75 3.69 11.57
N PRO A 120 -11.09 2.39 11.46
CA PRO A 120 -10.97 1.65 10.22
C PRO A 120 -11.89 2.27 9.15
N GLN A 121 -11.31 2.66 8.01
CA GLN A 121 -12.02 3.33 6.92
C GLN A 121 -12.50 2.34 5.86
N TYR A 122 -11.57 1.59 5.28
CA TYR A 122 -11.89 0.61 4.24
C TYR A 122 -10.81 -0.47 4.10
N LYS A 123 -11.22 -1.57 3.47
CA LYS A 123 -10.34 -2.61 2.96
C LYS A 123 -10.46 -2.67 1.45
N THR A 124 -9.37 -2.94 0.75
CA THR A 124 -9.42 -3.17 -0.69
C THR A 124 -8.75 -4.48 -1.05
N SER A 125 -9.27 -5.12 -2.08
CA SER A 125 -8.59 -6.22 -2.76
C SER A 125 -8.54 -5.95 -4.26
N LYS A 126 -7.42 -6.26 -4.88
CA LYS A 126 -7.23 -6.18 -6.33
C LYS A 126 -6.60 -7.47 -6.82
N ILE A 127 -7.21 -8.03 -7.85
CA ILE A 127 -6.64 -9.11 -8.65
C ILE A 127 -6.50 -8.57 -10.05
N SER A 128 -5.36 -8.77 -10.70
CA SER A 128 -5.18 -8.48 -12.12
C SER A 128 -4.38 -9.57 -12.82
N LEU A 129 -4.69 -9.73 -14.08
CA LEU A 129 -3.94 -10.55 -15.05
C LEU A 129 -3.63 -9.65 -16.24
N GLU A 130 -2.36 -9.52 -16.55
CA GLU A 130 -1.87 -8.72 -17.65
C GLU A 130 -1.04 -9.61 -18.55
N THR A 131 -1.24 -9.54 -19.86
CA THR A 131 -0.50 -10.31 -20.84
C THR A 131 -0.02 -9.37 -21.94
N SER A 132 1.23 -9.50 -22.31
CA SER A 132 1.79 -8.82 -23.47
C SER A 132 2.40 -9.86 -24.42
N TYR A 133 2.09 -9.71 -25.69
CA TYR A 133 2.62 -10.54 -26.76
C TYR A 133 3.24 -9.66 -27.85
N GLU A 134 4.52 -9.89 -28.12
CA GLU A 134 5.24 -9.22 -29.21
C GLU A 134 4.89 -9.89 -30.54
N LEU A 135 4.07 -9.22 -31.33
CA LEU A 135 3.64 -9.71 -32.66
C LEU A 135 4.77 -9.59 -33.71
N TYR A 136 5.38 -8.41 -33.76
CA TYR A 136 6.55 -8.07 -34.55
C TYR A 136 7.51 -7.26 -33.71
N SER A 137 8.77 -7.08 -34.14
CA SER A 137 9.69 -6.17 -33.50
C SER A 137 8.99 -4.81 -33.32
N ASN A 138 8.92 -4.34 -32.07
CA ASN A 138 8.29 -3.08 -31.68
C ASN A 138 6.76 -3.01 -31.72
N VAL A 139 6.04 -4.10 -32.01
CA VAL A 139 4.57 -4.15 -31.98
C VAL A 139 4.10 -5.14 -30.93
N ASN A 140 3.49 -4.65 -29.86
CA ASN A 140 2.99 -5.46 -28.77
C ASN A 140 1.46 -5.38 -28.68
N ILE A 141 0.83 -6.54 -28.53
CA ILE A 141 -0.58 -6.66 -28.15
C ILE A 141 -0.62 -6.80 -26.63
N LEU A 142 -1.44 -5.98 -26.00
CA LEU A 142 -1.67 -5.99 -24.56
C LEU A 142 -3.10 -6.46 -24.29
N PHE A 143 -3.23 -7.36 -23.32
CA PHE A 143 -4.50 -7.74 -22.74
C PHE A 143 -4.39 -7.62 -21.22
N GLY A 144 -5.38 -7.02 -20.59
CA GLY A 144 -5.44 -6.89 -19.15
C GLY A 144 -6.86 -7.10 -18.63
N TYR A 145 -6.96 -7.84 -17.55
CA TYR A 145 -8.17 -7.95 -16.75
C TYR A 145 -7.85 -7.57 -15.32
N SER A 146 -8.67 -6.75 -14.70
CA SER A 146 -8.56 -6.48 -13.27
C SER A 146 -9.92 -6.45 -12.60
N ARG A 147 -9.97 -7.01 -11.39
CA ARG A 147 -11.09 -6.91 -10.46
C ARG A 147 -10.62 -6.16 -9.23
N TYR A 148 -11.32 -5.10 -8.91
CA TYR A 148 -11.06 -4.26 -7.74
C TYR A 148 -12.29 -4.22 -6.85
N GLN A 149 -12.12 -4.55 -5.58
CA GLN A 149 -13.18 -4.51 -4.58
C GLN A 149 -12.78 -3.57 -3.45
N VAL A 150 -13.68 -2.67 -3.11
CA VAL A 150 -13.59 -1.80 -1.94
C VAL A 150 -14.66 -2.21 -0.95
N THR A 151 -14.27 -2.47 0.28
CA THR A 151 -15.17 -2.77 1.39
C THR A 151 -15.02 -1.67 2.45
N PRO A 152 -15.85 -0.61 2.40
CA PRO A 152 -15.89 0.40 3.44
C PRO A 152 -16.33 -0.21 4.77
N ASN A 153 -15.96 0.42 5.89
CA ASN A 153 -16.32 -0.08 7.21
C ASN A 153 -17.82 -0.03 7.50
N ILE A 154 -18.54 0.95 6.94
CA ILE A 154 -19.95 1.23 7.26
C ILE A 154 -20.89 0.94 6.08
N GLN A 155 -20.39 0.87 4.85
CA GLN A 155 -21.18 0.74 3.64
C GLN A 155 -21.00 -0.63 2.98
N LYS A 156 -21.89 -0.96 2.02
CA LYS A 156 -21.75 -2.16 1.21
C LYS A 156 -20.49 -2.13 0.37
N SER A 157 -19.88 -3.30 0.17
CA SER A 157 -18.73 -3.44 -0.72
C SER A 157 -19.10 -3.12 -2.16
N VAL A 158 -18.19 -2.42 -2.84
CA VAL A 158 -18.30 -2.09 -4.27
C VAL A 158 -17.24 -2.88 -5.02
N THR A 159 -17.64 -3.54 -6.09
CA THR A 159 -16.73 -4.29 -6.97
C THR A 159 -16.76 -3.66 -8.35
N SER A 160 -15.57 -3.45 -8.93
CA SER A 160 -15.36 -2.99 -10.29
C SER A 160 -14.54 -4.03 -11.06
N ASN A 161 -14.95 -4.32 -12.28
CA ASN A 161 -14.20 -5.15 -13.22
C ASN A 161 -13.77 -4.28 -14.41
N GLN A 162 -12.53 -4.43 -14.84
CA GLN A 162 -11.95 -3.67 -15.94
C GLN A 162 -11.25 -4.64 -16.90
N VAL A 163 -11.52 -4.47 -18.18
CA VAL A 163 -10.82 -5.15 -19.27
C VAL A 163 -10.10 -4.09 -20.09
N ASN A 164 -8.84 -4.31 -20.39
CA ASN A 164 -8.01 -3.44 -21.21
C ASN A 164 -7.47 -4.26 -22.39
N ILE A 165 -7.58 -3.72 -23.58
CA ILE A 165 -6.97 -4.25 -24.79
C ILE A 165 -6.21 -3.11 -25.44
N GLY A 166 -4.97 -3.35 -25.83
CA GLY A 166 -4.11 -2.31 -26.38
C GLY A 166 -3.18 -2.86 -27.46
N LEU A 167 -2.80 -1.97 -28.35
CA LEU A 167 -1.70 -2.15 -29.30
C LEU A 167 -0.66 -1.07 -28.99
N VAL A 168 0.57 -1.49 -28.75
CA VAL A 168 1.69 -0.57 -28.47
C VAL A 168 2.70 -0.70 -29.59
N PHE A 169 3.01 0.42 -30.19
CA PHE A 169 4.06 0.57 -31.18
C PHE A 169 5.18 1.44 -30.62
N SER A 170 6.39 0.94 -30.57
CA SER A 170 7.58 1.65 -30.09
C SER A 170 8.50 1.93 -31.28
N PRO A 171 8.40 3.08 -31.95
CA PRO A 171 9.33 3.44 -33.01
C PRO A 171 10.75 3.60 -32.44
N TYR A 172 11.77 3.22 -33.21
CA TYR A 172 13.19 3.47 -32.86
C TYR A 172 13.50 4.96 -32.89
#